data_af6025686fb5f920b98ff4cddfa25176
#
_entry.id   af6025686fb5f920b98ff4cddfa25176
#
_cell.length_a   1.000
_cell.length_b   1.000
_cell.length_c   1.000
_cell.angle_alpha   90.00
_cell.angle_beta   90.00
_cell.angle_gamma   90.00
#
_symmetry.space_group_name_H-M   'P 1'
#
loop_
_entity.id
_entity.type
_entity.pdbx_description
1 polymer ?
#
loop_
_entity_poly.entity_id
_entity_poly.type
_entity_poly.pdbx_seq_one_letter_code
_entity_poly.pdbx_strand_id
1 'polypeptide(L)'
;MDYFRQYMIVGGMPQAVERYVETKDFERVDRVKRDILELYRADIVKHAQGYEMKVEQIFDDIPAQLQKHDKKFKLSSLKKEARFRDYEDAIFWLSDAMIVNVCYNSTAPNIGLKLNMDRVTMKCYMADTGLLISHAFDENGIVSEEIYKKLLFDKLEVNKGMIMENIVAQMLVASGFEI
;
A
#
# COMPACT_ATOMS: atom_id res chain seq x y z
N MET A 1 9.58 -16.20 -17.51
CA MET A 1 9.27 -14.98 -16.73
C MET A 1 9.62 -15.25 -15.28
N ASP A 2 10.33 -14.35 -14.63
CA ASP A 2 10.73 -14.49 -13.23
C ASP A 2 9.49 -14.48 -12.32
N TYR A 3 9.34 -15.48 -11.45
CA TYR A 3 8.21 -15.58 -10.49
C TYR A 3 8.13 -14.38 -9.55
N PHE A 4 9.27 -13.82 -9.18
CA PHE A 4 9.31 -12.63 -8.34
C PHE A 4 8.66 -11.41 -9.03
N ARG A 5 8.92 -11.20 -10.31
CA ARG A 5 8.29 -10.13 -11.09
C ARG A 5 6.78 -10.34 -11.25
N GLN A 6 6.34 -11.58 -11.42
CA GLN A 6 4.91 -11.91 -11.44
C GLN A 6 4.27 -11.58 -10.09
N TYR A 7 4.92 -11.98 -8.99
CA TYR A 7 4.45 -11.66 -7.63
C TYR A 7 4.34 -10.15 -7.39
N MET A 8 5.31 -9.35 -7.85
CA MET A 8 5.25 -7.89 -7.75
C MET A 8 3.93 -7.33 -8.28
N ILE A 9 3.41 -7.90 -9.36
CA ILE A 9 2.20 -7.42 -10.05
C ILE A 9 0.93 -8.07 -9.51
N VAL A 10 0.94 -9.39 -9.35
CA VAL A 10 -0.23 -10.15 -8.90
C VAL A 10 -0.53 -9.90 -7.43
N GLY A 11 0.53 -9.78 -6.61
CA GLY A 11 0.44 -9.72 -5.16
C GLY A 11 0.24 -11.09 -4.53
N GLY A 12 -0.15 -11.09 -3.26
CA GLY A 12 -0.41 -12.27 -2.44
C GLY A 12 -1.89 -12.50 -2.10
N MET A 13 -2.81 -11.67 -2.60
CA MET A 13 -4.24 -11.84 -2.35
C MET A 13 -4.73 -13.16 -2.98
N PRO A 14 -5.33 -14.09 -2.19
CA PRO A 14 -5.67 -15.44 -2.68
C PRO A 14 -6.49 -15.44 -3.96
N GLN A 15 -7.52 -14.58 -4.05
CA GLN A 15 -8.38 -14.49 -5.23
C GLN A 15 -7.62 -13.98 -6.47
N ALA A 16 -6.66 -13.06 -6.28
CA ALA A 16 -5.83 -12.54 -7.38
C ALA A 16 -4.85 -13.61 -7.87
N VAL A 17 -4.24 -14.34 -6.93
CA VAL A 17 -3.32 -15.45 -7.24
C VAL A 17 -4.07 -16.57 -7.97
N GLU A 18 -5.23 -16.99 -7.46
CA GLU A 18 -6.09 -18.01 -8.09
C GLU A 18 -6.44 -17.60 -9.53
N ARG A 19 -6.92 -16.38 -9.72
CA ARG A 19 -7.26 -15.84 -11.04
C ARG A 19 -6.06 -15.87 -11.99
N TYR A 20 -4.87 -15.51 -11.49
CA TYR A 20 -3.65 -15.57 -12.30
C TYR A 20 -3.24 -17.01 -12.66
N VAL A 21 -3.34 -17.94 -11.73
CA VAL A 21 -3.01 -19.36 -11.98
C VAL A 21 -3.91 -19.92 -13.07
N GLU A 22 -5.20 -19.62 -13.04
CA GLU A 22 -6.21 -20.10 -13.99
C GLU A 22 -6.06 -19.49 -15.39
N THR A 23 -5.79 -18.18 -15.46
CA THR A 23 -5.94 -17.44 -16.72
C THR A 23 -4.64 -16.97 -17.33
N LYS A 24 -3.59 -16.76 -16.52
CA LYS A 24 -2.33 -16.08 -16.89
C LYS A 24 -2.54 -14.69 -17.50
N ASP A 25 -3.64 -14.06 -17.16
CA ASP A 25 -4.14 -12.79 -17.71
C ASP A 25 -4.11 -11.71 -16.61
N PHE A 26 -3.21 -10.74 -16.74
CA PHE A 26 -3.05 -9.66 -15.76
C PHE A 26 -4.24 -8.70 -15.72
N GLU A 27 -4.96 -8.52 -16.82
CA GLU A 27 -6.15 -7.66 -16.84
C GLU A 27 -7.28 -8.26 -16.00
N ARG A 28 -7.47 -9.58 -16.08
CA ARG A 28 -8.45 -10.30 -15.24
C ARG A 28 -8.05 -10.27 -13.76
N VAL A 29 -6.76 -10.34 -13.47
CA VAL A 29 -6.23 -10.18 -12.11
C VAL A 29 -6.47 -8.77 -11.59
N ASP A 30 -6.27 -7.75 -12.43
CA ASP A 30 -6.51 -6.35 -12.06
C ASP A 30 -7.97 -6.10 -11.66
N ARG A 31 -8.92 -6.67 -12.38
CA ARG A 31 -10.35 -6.59 -12.03
C ARG A 31 -10.61 -7.13 -10.61
N VAL A 32 -10.06 -8.30 -10.28
CA VAL A 32 -10.18 -8.89 -8.93
C VAL A 32 -9.56 -7.98 -7.87
N LYS A 33 -8.40 -7.40 -8.15
CA LYS A 33 -7.74 -6.48 -7.20
C LYS A 33 -8.56 -5.19 -7.00
N ARG A 34 -9.18 -4.66 -8.05
CA ARG A 34 -10.08 -3.50 -7.94
C ARG A 34 -11.33 -3.82 -7.14
N ASP A 35 -11.92 -4.98 -7.34
CA ASP A 35 -13.06 -5.43 -6.52
C ASP A 35 -12.67 -5.48 -5.02
N ILE A 36 -11.45 -5.92 -4.71
CA ILE A 36 -10.93 -5.91 -3.33
C ILE A 36 -10.75 -4.47 -2.81
N LEU A 37 -10.20 -3.56 -3.61
CA LEU A 37 -10.05 -2.14 -3.23
C LEU A 37 -11.41 -1.48 -2.98
N GLU A 38 -12.42 -1.78 -3.79
CA GLU A 38 -13.79 -1.30 -3.57
C GLU A 38 -14.40 -1.87 -2.27
N LEU A 39 -14.13 -3.14 -1.94
CA LEU A 39 -14.53 -3.70 -0.65
C LEU A 39 -13.87 -2.97 0.52
N TYR A 40 -12.59 -2.62 0.41
CA TYR A 40 -11.91 -1.83 1.43
C TYR A 40 -12.54 -0.44 1.60
N ARG A 41 -12.91 0.23 0.51
CA ARG A 41 -13.63 1.52 0.56
C ARG A 41 -15.00 1.36 1.25
N ALA A 42 -15.74 0.31 0.90
CA ALA A 42 -17.02 0.02 1.55
C ALA A 42 -16.87 -0.25 3.06
N ASP A 43 -15.81 -0.97 3.46
CA ASP A 43 -15.50 -1.22 4.87
C ASP A 43 -15.09 0.05 5.61
N ILE A 44 -14.34 0.95 4.99
CA ILE A 44 -14.01 2.27 5.54
C ILE A 44 -15.30 3.04 5.87
N VAL A 45 -16.22 3.16 4.90
CA VAL A 45 -17.49 3.86 5.09
C VAL A 45 -18.33 3.24 6.21
N LYS A 46 -18.33 1.92 6.32
CA LYS A 46 -19.14 1.18 7.28
C LYS A 46 -18.57 1.19 8.70
N HIS A 47 -17.25 1.13 8.84
CA HIS A 47 -16.59 0.82 10.12
C HIS A 47 -15.74 1.95 10.70
N ALA A 48 -15.30 2.93 9.88
CA ALA A 48 -14.51 4.06 10.35
C ALA A 48 -15.39 5.26 10.77
N GLN A 49 -16.49 5.03 11.48
CA GLN A 49 -17.49 6.04 11.80
C GLN A 49 -16.90 7.26 12.53
N GLY A 50 -17.11 8.44 11.93
CA GLY A 50 -16.66 9.74 12.45
C GLY A 50 -15.28 10.18 11.96
N TYR A 51 -14.55 9.34 11.25
CA TYR A 51 -13.25 9.67 10.64
C TYR A 51 -13.04 9.05 9.25
N GLU A 52 -14.14 8.60 8.62
CA GLU A 52 -14.15 7.95 7.30
C GLU A 52 -13.33 8.73 6.26
N MET A 53 -13.62 10.04 6.15
CA MET A 53 -12.93 10.91 5.19
C MET A 53 -11.42 10.97 5.43
N LYS A 54 -10.98 10.88 6.68
CA LYS A 54 -9.54 10.89 6.99
C LYS A 54 -8.88 9.57 6.62
N VAL A 55 -9.59 8.46 6.83
CA VAL A 55 -9.12 7.12 6.44
C VAL A 55 -8.99 7.04 4.93
N GLU A 56 -10.02 7.47 4.19
CA GLU A 56 -10.00 7.53 2.72
C GLU A 56 -8.86 8.41 2.19
N GLN A 57 -8.69 9.62 2.75
CA GLN A 57 -7.61 10.52 2.35
C GLN A 57 -6.23 9.89 2.51
N ILE A 58 -5.97 9.20 3.65
CA ILE A 58 -4.69 8.52 3.86
C ILE A 58 -4.54 7.39 2.86
N PHE A 59 -5.57 6.54 2.73
CA PHE A 59 -5.57 5.39 1.85
C PHE A 59 -5.26 5.79 0.40
N ASP A 60 -5.95 6.81 -0.10
CA ASP A 60 -5.80 7.29 -1.48
C ASP A 60 -4.44 7.94 -1.74
N ASP A 61 -3.81 8.56 -0.74
CA ASP A 61 -2.52 9.24 -0.91
C ASP A 61 -1.30 8.30 -0.79
N ILE A 62 -1.48 7.06 -0.31
CA ILE A 62 -0.38 6.09 -0.13
C ILE A 62 0.46 5.91 -1.40
N PRO A 63 -0.11 5.63 -2.59
CA PRO A 63 0.71 5.43 -3.79
C PRO A 63 1.53 6.67 -4.15
N ALA A 64 0.92 7.86 -4.07
CA ALA A 64 1.59 9.13 -4.37
C ALA A 64 2.71 9.45 -3.37
N GLN A 65 2.54 9.13 -2.09
CA GLN A 65 3.55 9.30 -1.05
C GLN A 65 4.75 8.37 -1.27
N LEU A 66 4.49 7.11 -1.58
CA LEU A 66 5.54 6.13 -1.85
C LEU A 66 6.31 6.47 -3.13
N GLN A 67 5.63 7.00 -4.15
CA GLN A 67 6.27 7.42 -5.40
C GLN A 67 7.25 8.57 -5.22
N LYS A 68 7.00 9.49 -4.29
CA LYS A 68 7.84 10.69 -4.05
C LYS A 68 9.18 10.39 -3.37
N HIS A 69 9.45 9.15 -2.95
CA HIS A 69 10.64 8.77 -2.16
C HIS A 69 10.85 9.59 -0.88
N ASP A 70 9.79 10.16 -0.35
CA ASP A 70 9.87 10.89 0.90
C ASP A 70 10.23 9.94 2.05
N LYS A 71 11.04 10.42 2.99
CA LYS A 71 11.47 9.63 4.15
C LYS A 71 10.32 9.33 5.13
N LYS A 72 9.21 10.07 5.00
CA LYS A 72 8.03 9.90 5.86
C LYS A 72 6.76 10.25 5.11
N PHE A 73 5.63 9.72 5.59
CA PHE A 73 4.30 10.11 5.13
C PHE A 73 4.01 11.58 5.52
N LYS A 74 3.68 12.41 4.55
CA LYS A 74 3.45 13.84 4.76
C LYS A 74 1.96 14.13 4.88
N LEU A 75 1.46 14.28 6.09
CA LEU A 75 0.06 14.66 6.33
C LEU A 75 -0.31 16.03 5.73
N SER A 76 0.67 16.89 5.49
CA SER A 76 0.46 18.18 4.82
C SER A 76 0.02 18.05 3.35
N SER A 77 0.16 16.88 2.72
CA SER A 77 -0.43 16.60 1.40
C SER A 77 -1.95 16.47 1.46
N LEU A 78 -2.46 15.95 2.57
CA LEU A 78 -3.90 15.77 2.78
C LEU A 78 -4.58 17.10 3.15
N LYS A 79 -3.95 17.88 4.03
CA LYS A 79 -4.41 19.20 4.44
C LYS A 79 -3.22 20.04 4.93
N LYS A 80 -3.10 21.30 4.47
CA LYS A 80 -1.96 22.20 4.70
C LYS A 80 -1.51 22.28 6.17
N GLU A 81 -2.45 22.23 7.11
CA GLU A 81 -2.18 22.35 8.55
C GLU A 81 -2.43 21.03 9.31
N ALA A 82 -2.46 19.89 8.60
CA ALA A 82 -2.71 18.59 9.21
C ALA A 82 -1.61 18.24 10.22
N ARG A 83 -2.04 17.81 11.41
CA ARG A 83 -1.16 17.32 12.46
C ARG A 83 -1.40 15.84 12.68
N PHE A 84 -0.38 15.13 13.15
CA PHE A 84 -0.46 13.69 13.42
C PHE A 84 -1.68 13.34 14.30
N ARG A 85 -1.89 14.05 15.40
CA ARG A 85 -3.01 13.82 16.31
C ARG A 85 -4.41 13.89 15.65
N ASP A 86 -4.51 14.60 14.52
CA ASP A 86 -5.79 14.75 13.82
C ASP A 86 -6.12 13.53 12.95
N TYR A 87 -5.12 12.70 12.65
CA TYR A 87 -5.17 11.52 11.79
C TYR A 87 -4.77 10.21 12.49
N GLU A 88 -4.40 10.26 13.77
CA GLU A 88 -3.89 9.11 14.52
C GLU A 88 -4.89 7.95 14.52
N ASP A 89 -6.16 8.23 14.81
CA ASP A 89 -7.22 7.21 14.82
C ASP A 89 -7.42 6.58 13.43
N ALA A 90 -7.33 7.39 12.37
CA ALA A 90 -7.46 6.90 11.00
C ALA A 90 -6.29 6.01 10.58
N ILE A 91 -5.06 6.37 10.98
CA ILE A 91 -3.86 5.56 10.74
C ILE A 91 -3.96 4.24 11.51
N PHE A 92 -4.36 4.33 12.78
CA PHE A 92 -4.55 3.15 13.63
C PHE A 92 -5.59 2.19 13.02
N TRP A 93 -6.74 2.73 12.58
CA TRP A 93 -7.79 1.93 11.96
C TRP A 93 -7.29 1.18 10.72
N LEU A 94 -6.57 1.86 9.81
CA LEU A 94 -6.00 1.24 8.60
C LEU A 94 -5.01 0.12 8.94
N SER A 95 -4.22 0.31 9.99
CA SER A 95 -3.26 -0.68 10.47
C SER A 95 -3.97 -1.87 11.14
N ASP A 96 -4.96 -1.61 11.99
CA ASP A 96 -5.73 -2.64 12.71
C ASP A 96 -6.57 -3.48 11.75
N ALA A 97 -7.14 -2.86 10.72
CA ALA A 97 -7.83 -3.54 9.62
C ALA A 97 -6.89 -4.33 8.69
N MET A 98 -5.58 -4.30 8.91
CA MET A 98 -4.55 -4.94 8.08
C MET A 98 -4.59 -4.54 6.61
N ILE A 99 -5.06 -3.33 6.31
CA ILE A 99 -5.07 -2.74 4.97
C ILE A 99 -3.73 -2.09 4.68
N VAL A 100 -3.08 -1.57 5.72
CA VAL A 100 -1.82 -0.83 5.66
C VAL A 100 -0.84 -1.33 6.70
N ASN A 101 0.42 -1.47 6.31
CA ASN A 101 1.55 -1.69 7.21
C ASN A 101 2.17 -0.33 7.55
N VAL A 102 2.17 0.05 8.82
CA VAL A 102 2.73 1.33 9.28
C VAL A 102 4.13 1.09 9.85
N CYS A 103 5.13 1.66 9.21
CA CYS A 103 6.52 1.62 9.65
C CYS A 103 6.86 2.92 10.38
N TYR A 104 7.20 2.81 11.66
CA TYR A 104 7.59 3.95 12.49
C TYR A 104 9.11 4.17 12.49
N ASN A 105 9.51 5.44 12.55
CA ASN A 105 10.92 5.77 12.71
C ASN A 105 11.41 5.44 14.13
N SER A 106 12.67 5.00 14.23
CA SER A 106 13.36 4.89 15.52
C SER A 106 14.55 5.86 15.53
N THR A 107 14.65 6.68 16.57
CA THR A 107 15.71 7.67 16.72
C THR A 107 17.04 7.05 17.15
N ALA A 108 17.02 5.84 17.67
CA ALA A 108 18.21 5.09 18.06
C ALA A 108 18.07 3.60 17.66
N PRO A 109 18.85 3.11 16.68
CA PRO A 109 18.78 1.73 16.19
C PRO A 109 19.55 0.78 17.10
N ASN A 110 19.14 0.67 18.35
CA ASN A 110 19.74 -0.22 19.36
C ASN A 110 18.68 -1.16 19.97
N ILE A 111 19.06 -1.93 20.97
CA ILE A 111 18.15 -2.79 21.71
C ILE A 111 17.03 -1.92 22.31
N GLY A 112 15.77 -2.30 22.06
CA GLY A 112 14.60 -1.56 22.54
C GLY A 112 14.11 -0.49 21.57
N LEU A 113 14.03 -0.82 20.26
CA LEU A 113 13.52 0.09 19.21
C LEU A 113 12.22 0.78 19.61
N LYS A 114 11.30 0.08 20.29
CA LYS A 114 10.04 0.64 20.79
C LYS A 114 10.22 1.80 21.77
N LEU A 115 11.31 1.81 22.54
CA LEU A 115 11.60 2.89 23.50
C LEU A 115 11.99 4.20 22.80
N ASN A 116 12.50 4.10 21.59
CA ASN A 116 12.97 5.21 20.78
C ASN A 116 12.08 5.47 19.56
N MET A 117 10.87 4.94 19.57
CA MET A 117 9.91 5.07 18.47
C MET A 117 9.41 6.51 18.36
N ASP A 118 9.57 7.08 17.17
CA ASP A 118 8.95 8.35 16.79
C ASP A 118 7.68 8.08 15.98
N ARG A 119 6.53 8.13 16.66
CA ARG A 119 5.24 7.86 16.04
C ARG A 119 4.80 8.92 15.03
N VAL A 120 5.36 10.12 15.10
CA VAL A 120 5.02 11.22 14.17
C VAL A 120 5.73 11.04 12.83
N THR A 121 6.88 10.37 12.82
CA THR A 121 7.63 10.07 11.62
C THR A 121 7.41 8.61 11.23
N MET A 122 6.56 8.41 10.24
CA MET A 122 6.16 7.07 9.78
C MET A 122 6.11 7.00 8.26
N LYS A 123 6.10 5.77 7.72
CA LYS A 123 5.70 5.45 6.36
C LYS A 123 4.50 4.49 6.38
N CYS A 124 3.59 4.66 5.42
CA CYS A 124 2.46 3.78 5.22
C CYS A 124 2.68 2.97 3.95
N TYR A 125 2.65 1.65 4.06
CA TYR A 125 2.77 0.71 2.97
C TYR A 125 1.46 -0.06 2.81
N MET A 126 1.05 -0.34 1.58
CA MET A 126 -0.09 -1.24 1.37
C MET A 126 0.25 -2.64 1.88
N ALA A 127 -0.69 -3.31 2.51
CA ALA A 127 -0.51 -4.68 3.00
C ALA A 127 -0.22 -5.67 1.88
N ASP A 128 -0.65 -5.37 0.65
CA ASP A 128 -0.36 -6.17 -0.54
C ASP A 128 0.18 -5.32 -1.69
N THR A 129 1.29 -5.77 -2.29
CA THR A 129 1.96 -5.03 -3.37
C THR A 129 1.18 -5.06 -4.68
N GLY A 130 0.45 -6.14 -4.95
CA GLY A 130 -0.44 -6.21 -6.11
C GLY A 130 -1.57 -5.19 -6.01
N LEU A 131 -2.15 -5.02 -4.82
CA LEU A 131 -3.16 -3.98 -4.56
C LEU A 131 -2.58 -2.58 -4.70
N LEU A 132 -1.33 -2.33 -4.22
CA LEU A 132 -0.66 -1.05 -4.41
C LEU A 132 -0.59 -0.65 -5.88
N ILE A 133 -0.27 -1.60 -6.78
CA ILE A 133 -0.18 -1.31 -8.21
C ILE A 133 -1.55 -0.95 -8.78
N SER A 134 -2.59 -1.74 -8.50
CA SER A 134 -3.94 -1.42 -8.99
C SER A 134 -4.45 -0.10 -8.43
N HIS A 135 -4.14 0.21 -7.17
CA HIS A 135 -4.50 1.47 -6.54
C HIS A 135 -3.76 2.66 -7.15
N ALA A 136 -2.47 2.52 -7.47
CA ALA A 136 -1.68 3.57 -8.12
C ALA A 136 -2.18 3.94 -9.52
N PHE A 137 -2.89 3.04 -10.21
CA PHE A 137 -3.46 3.25 -11.54
C PHE A 137 -4.99 3.37 -11.54
N ASP A 138 -5.60 3.62 -10.38
CA ASP A 138 -7.06 3.62 -10.20
C ASP A 138 -7.77 4.64 -11.12
N GLU A 139 -7.22 5.82 -11.26
CA GLU A 139 -7.76 6.90 -12.09
C GLU A 139 -7.85 6.56 -13.60
N ASN A 140 -7.08 5.58 -14.07
CA ASN A 140 -6.98 5.22 -15.48
C ASN A 140 -7.88 4.03 -15.87
N GLY A 141 -8.75 3.56 -14.99
CA GLY A 141 -9.56 2.36 -15.23
C GLY A 141 -8.72 1.08 -15.20
N ILE A 142 -9.24 -0.01 -15.77
CA ILE A 142 -8.56 -1.32 -15.78
C ILE A 142 -7.18 -1.18 -16.45
N VAL A 143 -6.14 -1.59 -15.74
CA VAL A 143 -4.78 -1.55 -16.26
C VAL A 143 -4.62 -2.60 -17.34
N SER A 144 -4.34 -2.15 -18.57
CA SER A 144 -4.20 -3.04 -19.71
C SER A 144 -3.01 -3.98 -19.56
N GLU A 145 -3.09 -5.16 -20.17
CA GLU A 145 -2.01 -6.14 -20.18
C GLU A 145 -0.68 -5.56 -20.72
N GLU A 146 -0.76 -4.59 -21.64
CA GLU A 146 0.43 -3.89 -22.14
C GLU A 146 1.16 -3.07 -21.07
N ILE A 147 0.42 -2.40 -20.18
CA ILE A 147 0.99 -1.63 -19.07
C ILE A 147 1.68 -2.59 -18.10
N TYR A 148 1.03 -3.71 -17.77
CA TYR A 148 1.65 -4.73 -16.92
C TYR A 148 2.90 -5.35 -17.54
N LYS A 149 2.89 -5.62 -18.85
CA LYS A 149 4.10 -6.07 -19.57
C LYS A 149 5.20 -5.01 -19.53
N LYS A 150 4.87 -3.72 -19.68
CA LYS A 150 5.85 -2.65 -19.57
C LYS A 150 6.43 -2.53 -18.15
N LEU A 151 5.63 -2.71 -17.12
CA LEU A 151 6.09 -2.79 -15.72
C LEU A 151 7.05 -3.97 -15.52
N LEU A 152 6.71 -5.16 -16.04
CA LEU A 152 7.52 -6.36 -15.95
C LEU A 152 8.89 -6.24 -16.63
N PHE A 153 8.94 -5.51 -17.74
CA PHE A 153 10.15 -5.38 -18.57
C PHE A 153 10.89 -4.05 -18.37
N ASP A 154 10.61 -3.36 -17.28
CA ASP A 154 11.27 -2.09 -16.91
C ASP A 154 11.11 -0.97 -17.95
N LYS A 155 10.02 -0.99 -18.71
CA LYS A 155 9.72 -0.03 -19.78
C LYS A 155 8.76 1.09 -19.35
N LEU A 156 8.28 1.06 -18.11
CA LEU A 156 7.48 2.12 -17.51
C LEU A 156 8.34 2.87 -16.51
N GLU A 157 8.30 4.20 -16.54
CA GLU A 157 8.88 5.09 -15.54
C GLU A 157 8.07 5.08 -14.22
N VAL A 158 7.61 3.91 -13.79
CA VAL A 158 7.06 3.72 -12.45
C VAL A 158 8.22 3.50 -11.51
N ASN A 159 8.19 4.22 -10.40
CA ASN A 159 9.21 4.14 -9.39
C ASN A 159 9.30 2.72 -8.79
N LYS A 160 10.27 1.94 -9.27
CA LYS A 160 10.55 0.61 -8.73
C LYS A 160 10.84 0.64 -7.23
N GLY A 161 11.40 1.73 -6.72
CA GLY A 161 11.66 1.92 -5.30
C GLY A 161 10.37 1.81 -4.48
N MET A 162 9.28 2.40 -4.95
CA MET A 162 7.95 2.29 -4.31
C MET A 162 7.52 0.83 -4.15
N ILE A 163 7.60 0.05 -5.23
CA ILE A 163 7.20 -1.35 -5.24
C ILE A 163 8.13 -2.18 -4.34
N MET A 164 9.43 -1.98 -4.45
CA MET A 164 10.43 -2.73 -3.66
C MET A 164 10.33 -2.41 -2.16
N GLU A 165 10.16 -1.14 -1.78
CA GLU A 165 9.94 -0.78 -0.38
C GLU A 165 8.68 -1.44 0.17
N ASN A 166 7.60 -1.44 -0.60
CA ASN A 166 6.34 -2.08 -0.19
C ASN A 166 6.48 -3.59 -0.02
N ILE A 167 7.18 -4.28 -0.94
CA ILE A 167 7.44 -5.72 -0.83
C ILE A 167 8.26 -6.02 0.43
N VAL A 168 9.31 -5.25 0.70
CA VAL A 168 10.15 -5.46 1.89
C VAL A 168 9.31 -5.29 3.16
N ALA A 169 8.49 -4.24 3.25
CA ALA A 169 7.59 -4.03 4.38
C ALA A 169 6.61 -5.21 4.54
N GLN A 170 5.96 -5.62 3.46
CA GLN A 170 5.05 -6.77 3.46
C GLN A 170 5.73 -8.06 3.91
N MET A 171 6.95 -8.35 3.41
CA MET A 171 7.70 -9.55 3.78
C MET A 171 8.14 -9.54 5.24
N LEU A 172 8.56 -8.40 5.78
CA LEU A 172 8.93 -8.26 7.19
C LEU A 172 7.72 -8.54 8.09
N VAL A 173 6.57 -7.92 7.81
CA VAL A 173 5.34 -8.16 8.58
C VAL A 173 4.89 -9.62 8.46
N ALA A 174 4.91 -10.20 7.28
CA ALA A 174 4.56 -11.61 7.06
C ALA A 174 5.52 -12.58 7.79
N SER A 175 6.75 -12.15 8.07
CA SER A 175 7.73 -12.89 8.86
C SER A 175 7.62 -12.65 10.37
N GLY A 176 6.60 -11.90 10.81
CA GLY A 176 6.33 -11.63 12.23
C GLY A 176 7.13 -10.46 12.81
N PHE A 177 7.78 -9.65 11.98
CA PHE A 177 8.44 -8.43 12.45
C PHE A 177 7.43 -7.29 12.58
N GLU A 178 7.54 -6.53 13.65
CA GLU A 178 6.96 -5.19 13.74
C GLU A 178 7.89 -4.21 13.01
N ILE A 179 7.34 -3.33 12.18
CA ILE A 179 8.10 -2.39 11.36
C ILE A 179 7.81 -0.93 11.71
#